data_6a3798e578895722a021903394de4bb8
#
_entry.id   6a3798e578895722a021903394de4bb8
#
_cell.length_a   1.000
_cell.length_b   1.000
_cell.length_c   1.000
_cell.angle_alpha   90.00
_cell.angle_beta   90.00
_cell.angle_gamma   90.00
#
_symmetry.space_group_name_H-M   'P 1'
#
loop_
_entity.id
_entity.type
_entity.pdbx_description
1 polymer ?
#
loop_
_entity_poly.entity_id
_entity_poly.type
_entity_poly.pdbx_seq_one_letter_code
_entity_poly.pdbx_strand_id
1 'polypeptide(L)'
;MSVSNSFHPNDWVVYTREKYSRSPGPRAKNISPAPRGELYSYEVDKYWVVREVREKELVLETRTGKLHTLPINDRRLRKASLWERLFQSNRFPPKITRSGELTTR
;
A
#
# COMPACT_ATOMS: atom_id res chain seq x y z
N MET A 1 7.67 -7.44 -21.70
CA MET A 1 7.13 -7.60 -21.41
C MET A 1 6.66 -7.28 -20.31
N SER A 2 6.30 -6.98 -19.85
CA SER A 2 6.04 -6.63 -18.93
C SER A 2 5.24 -7.09 -18.30
N VAL A 3 4.82 -7.24 -17.84
CA VAL A 3 4.25 -7.80 -17.30
C VAL A 3 3.95 -7.75 -16.14
N SER A 4 4.39 -7.36 -15.53
CA SER A 4 4.29 -7.37 -14.20
C SER A 4 3.23 -6.65 -13.55
N ASN A 5 2.45 -5.97 -14.20
CA ASN A 5 1.43 -5.14 -13.59
C ASN A 5 0.06 -5.77 -13.64
N SER A 6 0.01 -7.07 -13.55
CA SER A 6 -1.27 -7.77 -13.53
C SER A 6 -1.82 -7.78 -12.14
N PHE A 7 -2.58 -6.76 -11.78
CA PHE A 7 -3.26 -6.72 -10.50
C PHE A 7 -4.64 -7.33 -10.62
N HIS A 8 -5.09 -7.95 -9.54
CA HIS A 8 -6.40 -8.57 -9.48
C HIS A 8 -7.12 -8.12 -8.22
N PRO A 9 -8.44 -8.12 -8.22
CA PRO A 9 -9.18 -7.82 -6.99
C PRO A 9 -8.74 -8.74 -5.85
N ASN A 10 -8.63 -8.17 -4.67
CA ASN A 10 -8.18 -8.84 -3.46
C ASN A 10 -6.67 -9.06 -3.39
N ASP A 11 -5.91 -8.60 -4.36
CA ASP A 11 -4.46 -8.63 -4.24
C ASP A 11 -4.02 -7.71 -3.10
N TRP A 12 -3.12 -8.19 -2.28
CA TRP A 12 -2.48 -7.36 -1.27
C TRP A 12 -1.32 -6.63 -1.91
N VAL A 13 -1.24 -5.34 -1.65
CA VAL A 13 -0.23 -4.48 -2.25
C VAL A 13 0.41 -3.61 -1.19
N VAL A 14 1.57 -3.11 -1.50
CA VAL A 14 2.30 -2.19 -0.63
C VAL A 14 2.54 -0.92 -1.42
N TYR A 15 2.14 0.20 -0.86
CA TYR A 15 2.33 1.51 -1.46
C TYR A 15 3.29 2.31 -0.59
N THR A 16 4.39 2.74 -1.18
CA THR A 16 5.40 3.52 -0.47
C THR A 16 5.07 5.00 -0.61
N ARG A 17 4.84 5.65 0.52
CA ARG A 17 4.44 7.04 0.54
C ARG A 17 5.52 7.90 1.15
N GLU A 18 5.83 9.01 0.51
CA GLU A 18 6.78 9.97 1.03
C GLU A 18 6.09 10.93 1.98
N LYS A 19 6.73 11.21 3.09
CA LYS A 19 6.17 12.10 4.11
C LYS A 19 7.23 13.02 4.65
N TYR A 20 6.77 14.09 5.29
CA TYR A 20 7.64 15.07 5.94
C TYR A 20 7.13 15.30 7.35
N SER A 21 8.03 15.32 8.31
CA SER A 21 7.64 15.51 9.69
C SER A 21 8.86 15.85 10.52
N ARG A 22 8.63 16.51 11.64
CA ARG A 22 9.71 16.77 12.59
C ARG A 22 10.09 15.50 13.36
N SER A 23 9.16 14.57 13.48
CA SER A 23 9.35 13.38 14.29
C SER A 23 8.86 12.17 13.53
N PRO A 24 9.71 11.62 12.64
CA PRO A 24 9.30 10.39 11.95
C PRO A 24 9.00 9.29 12.95
N GLY A 25 7.93 8.57 12.70
CA GLY A 25 7.53 7.48 13.57
C GLY A 25 8.35 6.23 13.36
N PRO A 26 8.02 5.17 14.11
CA PRO A 26 8.84 3.94 14.06
C PRO A 26 8.76 3.20 12.74
N ARG A 27 7.78 3.50 11.90
CA ARG A 27 7.68 2.84 10.59
C ARG A 27 8.37 3.63 9.49
N ALA A 28 8.96 4.78 9.81
CA ALA A 28 9.65 5.58 8.83
C ALA A 28 10.92 4.89 8.38
N LYS A 29 11.20 4.98 7.09
CA LYS A 29 12.43 4.45 6.52
C LYS A 29 13.01 5.49 5.57
N ASN A 30 14.29 5.34 5.26
CA ASN A 30 15.00 6.26 4.37
C ASN A 30 14.88 7.70 4.85
N ILE A 31 15.09 7.89 6.15
CA ILE A 31 14.95 9.19 6.78
C ILE A 31 16.13 10.08 6.39
N SER A 32 15.83 11.30 5.96
CA SER A 32 16.87 12.26 5.69
C SER A 32 16.34 13.66 5.98
N PRO A 33 17.23 14.60 6.29
CA PRO A 33 16.80 15.97 6.52
C PRO A 33 16.22 16.56 5.24
N ALA A 34 15.17 17.33 5.38
CA ALA A 34 14.63 18.08 4.26
C ALA A 34 15.61 19.20 3.90
N PRO A 35 15.50 19.77 2.70
CA PRO A 35 16.46 20.75 2.24
C PRO A 35 16.67 21.92 3.18
N ARG A 36 15.65 22.33 3.92
CA ARG A 36 15.78 23.44 4.84
C ARG A 36 16.07 23.05 6.26
N GLY A 37 16.17 21.75 6.52
CA GLY A 37 16.55 21.27 7.85
C GLY A 37 15.52 21.36 8.92
N GLU A 38 14.32 21.83 8.63
CA GLU A 38 13.28 21.94 9.64
C GLU A 38 12.50 20.66 9.81
N LEU A 39 12.44 19.88 8.76
CA LEU A 39 11.68 18.63 8.74
C LEU A 39 12.57 17.52 8.25
N TYR A 40 12.13 16.32 8.47
CA TYR A 40 12.74 15.14 7.87
C TYR A 40 11.85 14.63 6.77
N SER A 41 12.44 14.21 5.68
CA SER A 41 11.71 13.46 4.67
C SER A 41 11.94 11.98 4.94
N TYR A 42 10.91 11.19 4.72
CA TYR A 42 11.01 9.76 4.97
C TYR A 42 9.90 9.06 4.20
N GLU A 43 9.98 7.74 4.17
CA GLU A 43 9.00 6.92 3.48
C GLU A 43 8.30 6.02 4.47
N VAL A 44 7.04 5.73 4.18
CA VAL A 44 6.25 4.80 4.97
C VAL A 44 5.56 3.87 4.00
N ASP A 45 5.62 2.58 4.28
CA ASP A 45 4.91 1.60 3.50
C ASP A 45 3.48 1.47 4.01
N LYS A 46 2.54 1.54 3.09
CA LYS A 46 1.12 1.37 3.39
C LYS A 46 0.67 0.04 2.83
N TYR A 47 -0.08 -0.71 3.60
CA TYR A 47 -0.52 -2.06 3.25
C TYR A 47 -2.00 -2.00 2.90
N TRP A 48 -2.30 -2.15 1.62
CA TRP A 48 -3.64 -1.98 1.09
C TRP A 48 -4.07 -3.22 0.31
N VAL A 49 -5.33 -3.24 -0.09
CA VAL A 49 -5.87 -4.33 -0.90
C VAL A 49 -6.53 -3.74 -2.14
N VAL A 50 -6.38 -4.44 -3.26
CA VAL A 50 -7.00 -4.01 -4.51
C VAL A 50 -8.48 -4.37 -4.43
N ARG A 51 -9.34 -3.37 -4.62
CA ARG A 51 -10.78 -3.60 -4.65
C ARG A 51 -11.33 -3.65 -6.05
N GLU A 52 -10.75 -2.87 -6.96
CA GLU A 52 -11.24 -2.82 -8.32
C GLU A 52 -10.08 -2.56 -9.26
N VAL A 53 -10.07 -3.25 -10.38
CA VAL A 53 -9.06 -3.04 -11.42
C VAL A 53 -9.77 -2.42 -12.61
N ARG A 54 -9.31 -1.23 -13.00
CA ARG A 54 -9.83 -0.54 -14.16
C ARG A 54 -8.76 -0.53 -15.23
N GLU A 55 -9.09 -0.03 -16.40
CA GLU A 55 -8.16 -0.07 -17.51
C GLU A 55 -6.85 0.62 -17.19
N LYS A 56 -6.91 1.77 -16.57
CA LYS A 56 -5.70 2.55 -16.28
C LYS A 56 -5.51 2.88 -14.81
N GLU A 57 -6.41 2.44 -13.96
CA GLU A 57 -6.40 2.79 -12.56
C GLU A 57 -6.73 1.61 -11.68
N LEU A 58 -6.31 1.68 -10.44
CA LEU A 58 -6.67 0.72 -9.42
C LEU A 58 -7.38 1.45 -8.29
N VAL A 59 -8.42 0.83 -7.78
CA VAL A 59 -9.08 1.31 -6.57
C VAL A 59 -8.56 0.44 -5.43
N LEU A 60 -7.97 1.10 -4.44
CA LEU A 60 -7.31 0.42 -3.33
C LEU A 60 -8.00 0.79 -2.05
N GLU A 61 -8.08 -0.15 -1.13
CA GLU A 61 -8.71 0.09 0.16
C GLU A 61 -7.68 -0.04 1.26
N THR A 62 -7.73 0.91 2.20
CA THR A 62 -6.87 0.91 3.37
C THR A 62 -7.49 0.03 4.44
N ARG A 63 -6.72 -0.24 5.49
CA ARG A 63 -7.18 -1.05 6.59
C ARG A 63 -8.41 -0.45 7.28
N THR A 64 -8.52 0.86 7.27
CA THR A 64 -9.65 1.54 7.91
C THR A 64 -10.82 1.77 6.96
N GLY A 65 -10.73 1.28 5.74
CA GLY A 65 -11.85 1.35 4.81
C GLY A 65 -11.83 2.51 3.84
N LYS A 66 -10.79 3.32 3.88
CA LYS A 66 -10.67 4.41 2.90
C LYS A 66 -10.32 3.87 1.53
N LEU A 67 -10.82 4.53 0.51
CA LEU A 67 -10.52 4.15 -0.87
C LEU A 67 -9.59 5.18 -1.49
N HIS A 68 -8.63 4.68 -2.25
CA HIS A 68 -7.72 5.51 -3.03
C HIS A 68 -7.71 5.00 -4.46
N THR A 69 -7.61 5.92 -5.41
CA THR A 69 -7.49 5.56 -6.81
C THR A 69 -6.11 5.98 -7.29
N LEU A 70 -5.37 5.03 -7.83
CA LEU A 70 -4.02 5.26 -8.31
C LEU A 70 -3.87 4.78 -9.72
N PRO A 71 -2.96 5.41 -10.50
CA PRO A 71 -2.64 4.85 -11.83
C PRO A 71 -2.08 3.45 -11.70
N ILE A 72 -2.43 2.60 -12.62
CA ILE A 72 -2.02 1.19 -12.58
C ILE A 72 -0.51 1.05 -12.73
N ASN A 73 0.16 2.04 -13.28
CA ASN A 73 1.61 2.00 -13.46
C ASN A 73 2.38 2.85 -12.45
N ASP A 74 1.77 3.17 -11.33
CA ASP A 74 2.45 3.92 -10.28
C ASP A 74 3.60 3.08 -9.72
N ARG A 75 4.81 3.61 -9.81
CA ARG A 75 6.01 2.88 -9.40
C ARG A 75 6.11 2.65 -7.91
N ARG A 76 5.37 3.41 -7.12
CA ARG A 76 5.38 3.27 -5.67
C ARG A 76 4.52 2.12 -5.20
N LEU A 77 3.74 1.54 -6.12
CA LEU A 77 2.82 0.46 -5.79
C LEU A 77 3.41 -0.85 -6.28
N ARG A 78 3.40 -1.86 -5.41
CA ARG A 78 3.87 -3.19 -5.78
C ARG A 78 3.02 -4.23 -5.08
N LYS A 79 3.03 -5.42 -5.60
CA LYS A 79 2.35 -6.53 -4.93
C LYS A 79 3.12 -6.89 -3.67
N ALA A 80 2.39 -7.32 -2.66
CA ALA A 80 3.00 -7.77 -1.42
C ALA A 80 3.85 -9.00 -1.70
N SER A 81 5.03 -9.05 -1.09
CA SER A 81 5.89 -10.22 -1.20
C SER A 81 5.33 -11.36 -0.36
N LEU A 82 5.87 -12.56 -0.60
CA LEU A 82 5.47 -13.71 0.19
C LEU A 82 5.72 -13.47 1.68
N TRP A 83 6.88 -12.90 2.01
CA TRP A 83 7.19 -12.61 3.41
C TRP A 83 6.22 -11.63 4.02
N GLU A 84 5.85 -10.60 3.27
CA GLU A 84 4.88 -9.63 3.78
C GLU A 84 3.53 -10.28 4.02
N ARG A 85 3.11 -11.15 3.12
CA ARG A 85 1.82 -11.83 3.29
C ARG A 85 1.83 -12.79 4.47
N LEU A 86 2.98 -13.38 4.76
CA LEU A 86 3.09 -14.33 5.87
C LEU A 86 3.28 -13.63 7.22
N PHE A 87 4.09 -12.59 7.26
CA PHE A 87 4.50 -12.02 8.53
C PHE A 87 3.92 -10.64 8.80
N GLN A 88 3.31 -10.01 7.80
CA GLN A 88 2.70 -8.70 7.97
C GLN A 88 1.20 -8.74 7.65
N SER A 89 0.62 -9.90 7.66
CA SER A 89 -0.76 -10.05 7.21
C SER A 89 -1.74 -9.23 8.05
N ASN A 90 -1.43 -8.99 9.31
CA ASN A 90 -2.31 -8.21 10.17
C ASN A 90 -2.32 -6.72 9.83
N ARG A 91 -1.42 -6.26 8.96
CA ARG A 91 -1.38 -4.86 8.54
C ARG A 91 -2.23 -4.61 7.30
N PHE A 92 -2.66 -5.66 6.62
CA PHE A 92 -3.48 -5.54 5.43
C PHE A 92 -4.96 -5.51 5.80
N PRO A 93 -5.80 -4.88 4.96
CA PRO A 93 -7.24 -4.97 5.17
C PRO A 93 -7.71 -6.41 5.01
N PRO A 94 -8.81 -6.79 5.65
CA PRO A 94 -9.36 -8.12 5.45
C PRO A 94 -9.87 -8.27 4.02
N LYS A 95 -9.80 -9.50 3.52
CA LYS A 95 -10.32 -9.82 2.21
C LYS A 95 -11.80 -10.07 2.31
N ILE A 96 -12.51 -9.76 1.23
CA ILE A 96 -13.95 -9.98 1.18
C ILE A 96 -14.18 -11.33 0.53
N THR A 97 -15.01 -12.16 1.19
CA THR A 97 -15.35 -13.47 0.67
C THR A 97 -16.36 -13.31 -0.47
N ARG A 98 -16.64 -14.43 -1.12
CA ARG A 98 -17.60 -14.48 -2.18
C ARG A 98 -18.98 -13.98 -1.78
N SER A 99 -19.36 -14.24 -0.55
CA SER A 99 -20.68 -13.84 -0.05
C SER A 99 -20.68 -12.38 0.43
N GLY A 100 -19.56 -11.70 0.34
CA GLY A 100 -19.47 -10.33 0.78
C GLY A 100 -19.07 -10.16 2.22
N GLU A 101 -18.89 -11.23 2.93
CA GLU A 101 -18.44 -11.17 4.31
C GLU A 101 -16.95 -10.95 4.37
N LEU A 102 -16.52 -10.25 5.41
CA LEU A 102 -15.09 -10.02 5.59
C LEU A 102 -14.42 -11.29 6.07
N THR A 103 -13.25 -11.57 5.50
CA THR A 103 -12.43 -12.68 5.93
C THR A 103 -11.54 -12.21 7.07
N THR A 104 -11.55 -12.95 8.17
CA THR A 104 -10.66 -12.65 9.29
C THR A 104 -9.62 -13.72 9.40
N ARG A 105 -8.60 -13.43 10.17
CA ARG A 105 -7.56 -14.40 10.41
C ARG A 105 -7.35 -14.63 11.84
#